data_49923e9b1ec328e7511eed81f8b78ed8
#
_entry.id   49923e9b1ec328e7511eed81f8b78ed8
#
_cell.length_a   1.000
_cell.length_b   1.000
_cell.length_c   1.000
_cell.angle_alpha   90.00
_cell.angle_beta   90.00
_cell.angle_gamma   90.00
#
_symmetry.space_group_name_H-M   'P 1'
#
loop_
_entity.id
_entity.type
_entity.pdbx_description
1 polymer ?
#
loop_
_entity_poly.entity_id
_entity_poly.type
_entity_poly.pdbx_seq_one_letter_code
_entity_poly.pdbx_strand_id
1 'polypeptide(L)'
;VVKISDSTDSVHIIENGVREFLDNYKDTVYGGGLVAKLGIYCGKIEKLEEVVYPLVSRIVAEYGLGTDTILKFHKGNKQYPMPADSQMQFDILDKSISKIRIVLLVQIGKEGWDCRSLTGIILSQEGDCPKNMVLQTSCRCLRQVVKGMPETALIYLNEFNAEKLNTQLQQQHHISLKEFESGNDKRITLK
;
A
#
# COMPACT_ATOMS: atom_id res chain seq x y z
N VAL A 1 6.53 9.95 -3.93
CA VAL A 1 5.77 10.38 -5.11
C VAL A 1 4.29 10.10 -4.86
N VAL A 2 3.46 11.12 -4.98
CA VAL A 2 2.00 10.99 -4.92
C VAL A 2 1.46 11.02 -6.34
N LYS A 3 0.69 10.01 -6.73
CA LYS A 3 0.01 9.90 -8.01
C LYS A 3 -1.50 9.94 -7.80
N ILE A 4 -2.17 10.83 -8.49
CA ILE A 4 -3.62 10.96 -8.48
C ILE A 4 -4.13 10.48 -9.82
N SER A 5 -5.01 9.48 -9.80
CA SER A 5 -5.61 8.95 -11.01
C SER A 5 -6.85 9.73 -11.38
N ASP A 6 -6.97 10.12 -12.64
CA ASP A 6 -8.17 10.73 -13.21
C ASP A 6 -9.29 9.71 -13.44
N SER A 7 -8.99 8.41 -13.30
CA SER A 7 -9.99 7.36 -13.46
C SER A 7 -10.91 7.27 -12.24
N THR A 8 -12.19 7.05 -12.48
CA THR A 8 -13.18 6.69 -11.46
C THR A 8 -13.32 5.18 -11.29
N ASP A 9 -12.71 4.38 -12.17
CA ASP A 9 -12.73 2.92 -12.11
C ASP A 9 -11.62 2.41 -11.19
N SER A 10 -12.02 1.86 -10.05
CA SER A 10 -11.13 1.29 -9.05
C SER A 10 -10.21 0.19 -9.61
N VAL A 11 -10.71 -0.65 -10.50
CA VAL A 11 -9.92 -1.73 -11.13
C VAL A 11 -8.80 -1.15 -11.97
N HIS A 12 -9.09 -0.13 -12.75
CA HIS A 12 -8.11 0.56 -13.59
C HIS A 12 -7.04 1.28 -12.76
N ILE A 13 -7.46 1.92 -11.67
CA ILE A 13 -6.52 2.56 -10.72
C ILE A 13 -5.57 1.53 -10.12
N ILE A 14 -6.09 0.39 -9.69
CA ILE A 14 -5.27 -0.69 -9.11
C ILE A 14 -4.31 -1.24 -10.15
N GLU A 15 -4.78 -1.52 -11.37
CA GLU A 15 -3.93 -2.02 -12.45
C GLU A 15 -2.74 -1.09 -12.73
N ASN A 16 -3.02 0.19 -12.92
CA ASN A 16 -1.98 1.19 -13.19
C ASN A 16 -1.02 1.36 -12.00
N GLY A 17 -1.55 1.39 -10.79
CA GLY A 17 -0.72 1.52 -9.58
C GLY A 17 0.19 0.32 -9.35
N VAL A 18 -0.29 -0.89 -9.59
CA VAL A 18 0.52 -2.12 -9.49
C VAL A 18 1.62 -2.13 -10.55
N ARG A 19 1.31 -1.80 -11.79
CA ARG A 19 2.30 -1.73 -12.86
C ARG A 19 3.37 -0.68 -12.56
N GLU A 20 2.97 0.50 -12.15
CA GLU A 20 3.91 1.55 -11.79
C GLU A 20 4.80 1.16 -10.61
N PHE A 21 4.25 0.50 -9.60
CA PHE A 21 5.03 -0.02 -8.48
C PHE A 21 6.06 -1.06 -8.93
N LEU A 22 5.65 -2.03 -9.75
CA LEU A 22 6.55 -3.08 -10.24
C LEU A 22 7.62 -2.52 -11.17
N ASP A 23 7.29 -1.57 -12.04
CA ASP A 23 8.26 -0.91 -12.91
C ASP A 23 9.38 -0.22 -12.12
N ASN A 24 9.03 0.41 -11.00
CA ASN A 24 9.98 1.20 -10.21
C ASN A 24 10.67 0.42 -9.09
N TYR A 25 9.99 -0.57 -8.49
CA TYR A 25 10.42 -1.18 -7.22
C TYR A 25 10.52 -2.70 -7.25
N LYS A 26 10.23 -3.37 -8.38
CA LYS A 26 10.27 -4.85 -8.47
C LYS A 26 11.60 -5.43 -7.97
N ASP A 27 12.70 -4.80 -8.33
CA ASP A 27 14.04 -5.26 -7.99
C ASP A 27 14.64 -4.55 -6.77
N THR A 28 13.86 -3.74 -6.08
CA THR A 28 14.32 -3.02 -4.89
C THR A 28 14.40 -3.94 -3.69
N VAL A 29 15.60 -4.08 -3.15
CA VAL A 29 15.90 -4.82 -1.93
C VAL A 29 16.64 -3.90 -0.98
N TYR A 30 16.09 -3.73 0.21
CA TYR A 30 16.69 -2.91 1.26
C TYR A 30 17.69 -3.70 2.10
N GLY A 31 18.44 -3.00 2.95
CA GLY A 31 19.39 -3.60 3.88
C GLY A 31 18.74 -4.73 4.70
N GLY A 32 19.47 -5.84 4.86
CA GLY A 32 18.95 -7.04 5.53
C GLY A 32 18.10 -7.95 4.64
N GLY A 33 18.06 -7.70 3.31
CA GLY A 33 17.34 -8.55 2.36
C GLY A 33 15.82 -8.30 2.34
N LEU A 34 15.35 -7.14 2.80
CA LEU A 34 13.93 -6.77 2.79
C LEU A 34 13.51 -6.31 1.39
N VAL A 35 12.60 -7.03 0.75
CA VAL A 35 12.04 -6.61 -0.53
C VAL A 35 11.00 -5.51 -0.36
N ALA A 36 10.99 -4.53 -1.28
CA ALA A 36 9.99 -3.48 -1.31
C ALA A 36 8.58 -4.06 -1.45
N LYS A 37 7.61 -3.50 -0.73
CA LYS A 37 6.23 -3.99 -0.68
C LYS A 37 5.22 -2.90 -1.02
N LEU A 38 4.16 -3.33 -1.70
CA LEU A 38 3.00 -2.54 -2.04
C LEU A 38 1.80 -3.02 -1.21
N GLY A 39 1.12 -2.10 -0.53
CA GLY A 39 -0.16 -2.37 0.11
C GLY A 39 -1.32 -1.89 -0.76
N ILE A 40 -2.31 -2.73 -0.98
CA ILE A 40 -3.55 -2.40 -1.70
C ILE A 40 -4.73 -2.58 -0.75
N TYR A 41 -5.44 -1.51 -0.49
CA TYR A 41 -6.64 -1.53 0.33
C TYR A 41 -7.85 -1.85 -0.53
N CYS A 42 -8.52 -2.96 -0.24
CA CYS A 42 -9.57 -3.51 -1.09
C CYS A 42 -11.00 -3.21 -0.60
N GLY A 43 -11.14 -2.70 0.62
CA GLY A 43 -12.43 -2.35 1.21
C GLY A 43 -13.30 -3.52 1.67
N LYS A 44 -13.46 -4.55 0.83
CA LYS A 44 -14.28 -5.74 1.09
C LYS A 44 -13.54 -7.02 0.72
N ILE A 45 -13.86 -8.12 1.42
CA ILE A 45 -13.28 -9.45 1.15
C ILE A 45 -13.65 -9.93 -0.24
N GLU A 46 -14.90 -9.77 -0.65
CA GLU A 46 -15.40 -10.17 -1.98
C GLU A 46 -14.61 -9.45 -3.09
N LYS A 47 -14.40 -8.14 -2.95
CA LYS A 47 -13.60 -7.38 -3.92
C LYS A 47 -12.16 -7.89 -3.97
N LEU A 48 -11.55 -8.16 -2.82
CA LEU A 48 -10.20 -8.71 -2.74
C LEU A 48 -10.12 -10.06 -3.48
N GLU A 49 -11.01 -10.99 -3.16
CA GLU A 49 -10.96 -12.36 -3.68
C GLU A 49 -11.40 -12.48 -5.15
N GLU A 50 -12.45 -11.76 -5.56
CA GLU A 50 -13.08 -11.91 -6.86
C GLU A 50 -12.51 -10.98 -7.94
N VAL A 51 -11.97 -9.82 -7.55
CA VAL A 51 -11.54 -8.78 -8.48
C VAL A 51 -10.04 -8.50 -8.35
N VAL A 52 -9.58 -8.13 -7.17
CA VAL A 52 -8.20 -7.63 -6.99
C VAL A 52 -7.17 -8.74 -7.10
N TYR A 53 -7.38 -9.85 -6.42
CA TYR A 53 -6.43 -10.96 -6.45
C TYR A 53 -6.25 -11.57 -7.84
N PRO A 54 -7.30 -11.85 -8.64
CA PRO A 54 -7.14 -12.31 -10.01
C PRO A 54 -6.40 -11.29 -10.89
N LEU A 55 -6.73 -10.01 -10.77
CA LEU A 55 -6.07 -8.93 -11.51
C LEU A 55 -4.58 -8.84 -11.19
N VAL A 56 -4.24 -8.80 -9.91
CA VAL A 56 -2.85 -8.69 -9.45
C VAL A 56 -2.06 -9.95 -9.81
N SER A 57 -2.66 -11.13 -9.71
CA SER A 57 -2.04 -12.40 -10.11
C SER A 57 -1.64 -12.40 -11.59
N ARG A 58 -2.50 -11.87 -12.45
CA ARG A 58 -2.20 -11.71 -13.88
C ARG A 58 -1.04 -10.74 -14.10
N ILE A 59 -1.05 -9.59 -13.43
CA ILE A 59 -0.02 -8.57 -13.61
C ILE A 59 1.35 -9.08 -13.14
N VAL A 60 1.43 -9.69 -11.95
CA VAL A 60 2.71 -10.19 -11.45
C VAL A 60 3.29 -11.28 -12.35
N ALA A 61 2.44 -12.12 -12.98
CA ALA A 61 2.88 -13.10 -13.96
C ALA A 61 3.51 -12.45 -15.18
N GLU A 62 2.98 -11.34 -15.67
CA GLU A 62 3.57 -10.56 -16.77
C GLU A 62 4.97 -10.02 -16.42
N TYR A 63 5.25 -9.78 -15.14
CA TYR A 63 6.56 -9.36 -14.62
C TYR A 63 7.49 -10.54 -14.23
N GLY A 64 7.08 -11.77 -14.53
CA GLY A 64 7.85 -12.97 -14.18
C GLY A 64 7.81 -13.35 -12.70
N LEU A 65 6.81 -12.87 -11.96
CA LEU A 65 6.63 -13.17 -10.54
C LEU A 65 5.49 -14.19 -10.34
N GLY A 66 5.63 -15.06 -9.36
CA GLY A 66 4.61 -16.02 -9.00
C GLY A 66 3.58 -15.46 -8.01
N THR A 67 2.48 -16.19 -7.82
CA THR A 67 1.44 -15.83 -6.84
C THR A 67 1.90 -15.95 -5.39
N ASP A 68 3.01 -16.61 -5.14
CA ASP A 68 3.70 -16.66 -3.84
C ASP A 68 4.26 -15.29 -3.40
N THR A 69 4.29 -14.31 -4.29
CA THR A 69 4.64 -12.91 -4.00
C THR A 69 3.45 -12.06 -3.54
N ILE A 70 2.24 -12.59 -3.55
CA ILE A 70 1.00 -11.91 -3.17
C ILE A 70 0.49 -12.48 -1.85
N LEU A 71 0.28 -11.61 -0.86
CA LEU A 71 -0.37 -11.96 0.39
C LEU A 71 -1.80 -11.43 0.40
N LYS A 72 -2.78 -12.33 0.57
CA LYS A 72 -4.16 -11.95 0.90
C LYS A 72 -4.30 -11.91 2.42
N PHE A 73 -4.63 -10.75 2.94
CA PHE A 73 -4.78 -10.55 4.38
C PHE A 73 -6.17 -10.03 4.74
N HIS A 74 -7.02 -10.92 5.22
CA HIS A 74 -8.35 -10.65 5.76
C HIS A 74 -8.76 -11.71 6.78
N LYS A 75 -9.75 -11.41 7.59
CA LYS A 75 -10.19 -12.29 8.67
C LYS A 75 -11.18 -13.37 8.24
N GLY A 76 -11.52 -13.42 6.96
CA GLY A 76 -12.53 -14.32 6.43
C GLY A 76 -13.97 -13.88 6.69
N ASN A 77 -14.88 -14.50 5.95
CA ASN A 77 -16.33 -14.38 6.11
C ASN A 77 -16.99 -15.73 5.80
N LYS A 78 -18.33 -15.76 5.67
CA LYS A 78 -19.06 -17.01 5.40
C LYS A 78 -18.70 -17.64 4.04
N GLN A 79 -18.37 -16.82 3.05
CA GLN A 79 -18.08 -17.26 1.68
C GLN A 79 -16.59 -17.52 1.46
N TYR A 80 -15.74 -16.70 2.05
CA TYR A 80 -14.29 -16.78 1.90
C TYR A 80 -13.63 -16.97 3.26
N PRO A 81 -13.08 -18.14 3.54
CA PRO A 81 -12.36 -18.37 4.78
C PRO A 81 -11.08 -17.51 4.83
N MET A 82 -10.58 -17.27 6.03
CA MET A 82 -9.27 -16.65 6.21
C MET A 82 -8.22 -17.46 5.46
N PRO A 83 -7.40 -16.82 4.60
CA PRO A 83 -6.37 -17.54 3.85
C PRO A 83 -5.39 -18.27 4.78
N ALA A 84 -5.02 -19.48 4.42
CA ALA A 84 -4.07 -20.28 5.18
C ALA A 84 -2.74 -19.55 5.35
N ASP A 85 -2.13 -19.66 6.51
CA ASP A 85 -0.84 -19.06 6.87
C ASP A 85 -0.75 -17.53 6.70
N SER A 86 -1.87 -16.84 6.43
CA SER A 86 -1.88 -15.40 6.17
C SER A 86 -1.36 -14.59 7.36
N GLN A 87 -1.72 -14.96 8.58
CA GLN A 87 -1.23 -14.27 9.78
C GLN A 87 0.28 -14.45 9.94
N MET A 88 0.78 -15.68 9.77
CA MET A 88 2.22 -15.96 9.85
C MET A 88 2.99 -15.17 8.78
N GLN A 89 2.52 -15.18 7.52
CA GLN A 89 3.14 -14.45 6.43
C GLN A 89 3.12 -12.94 6.67
N PHE A 90 2.05 -12.42 7.25
CA PHE A 90 1.92 -11.02 7.62
C PHE A 90 2.91 -10.61 8.73
N ASP A 91 3.09 -11.46 9.73
CA ASP A 91 3.99 -11.22 10.86
C ASP A 91 5.47 -11.23 10.45
N ILE A 92 5.80 -11.91 9.36
CA ILE A 92 7.19 -12.00 8.88
C ILE A 92 7.50 -11.06 7.69
N LEU A 93 6.61 -10.14 7.34
CA LEU A 93 6.80 -9.25 6.18
C LEU A 93 8.14 -8.51 6.22
N ASP A 94 8.60 -8.10 7.39
CA ASP A 94 9.89 -7.41 7.59
C ASP A 94 11.05 -8.39 7.91
N LYS A 95 10.96 -9.60 7.43
CA LYS A 95 12.04 -10.59 7.49
C LYS A 95 12.55 -10.89 6.08
N SER A 96 13.84 -11.17 5.97
CA SER A 96 14.49 -11.49 4.69
C SER A 96 13.94 -12.76 4.03
N ILE A 97 13.31 -13.65 4.79
CA ILE A 97 12.67 -14.86 4.28
C ILE A 97 11.37 -14.57 3.52
N SER A 98 10.74 -13.40 3.74
CA SER A 98 9.50 -13.03 3.06
C SER A 98 9.74 -12.74 1.58
N LYS A 99 9.03 -13.45 0.72
CA LYS A 99 9.00 -13.21 -0.73
C LYS A 99 7.86 -12.28 -1.15
N ILE A 100 7.03 -11.87 -0.20
CA ILE A 100 5.85 -11.04 -0.46
C ILE A 100 6.29 -9.67 -0.99
N ARG A 101 5.67 -9.27 -2.10
CA ARG A 101 5.84 -7.95 -2.72
C ARG A 101 4.56 -7.13 -2.70
N ILE A 102 3.41 -7.80 -2.74
CA ILE A 102 2.09 -7.15 -2.76
C ILE A 102 1.23 -7.73 -1.65
N VAL A 103 0.67 -6.85 -0.83
CA VAL A 103 -0.23 -7.21 0.27
C VAL A 103 -1.61 -6.65 -0.03
N LEU A 104 -2.60 -7.53 -0.17
CA LEU A 104 -3.99 -7.17 -0.35
C LEU A 104 -4.68 -7.15 1.01
N LEU A 105 -5.28 -6.03 1.35
CA LEU A 105 -5.76 -5.73 2.70
C LEU A 105 -7.26 -5.44 2.73
N VAL A 106 -7.96 -6.02 3.70
CA VAL A 106 -9.32 -5.63 4.06
C VAL A 106 -9.34 -5.31 5.54
N GLN A 107 -9.72 -4.08 5.88
CA GLN A 107 -9.93 -3.61 7.25
C GLN A 107 -8.88 -4.14 8.24
N ILE A 108 -7.70 -3.62 8.19
CA ILE A 108 -6.76 -3.82 9.30
C ILE A 108 -7.32 -3.05 10.49
N GLY A 109 -7.41 -3.74 11.62
CA GLY A 109 -7.96 -3.17 12.83
C GLY A 109 -7.26 -1.87 13.26
N LYS A 110 -7.85 -1.18 14.23
CA LYS A 110 -7.40 0.10 14.79
C LYS A 110 -5.94 0.10 15.27
N GLU A 111 -5.37 -1.07 15.50
CA GLU A 111 -4.01 -1.25 16.03
C GLU A 111 -2.90 -0.99 15.03
N GLY A 112 -3.25 -0.73 13.78
CA GLY A 112 -2.28 -0.34 12.77
C GLY A 112 -1.33 -1.47 12.35
N TRP A 113 -1.02 -1.46 11.08
CA TRP A 113 -0.02 -2.31 10.48
C TRP A 113 1.31 -1.57 10.41
N ASP A 114 2.36 -2.15 10.96
CA ASP A 114 3.72 -1.62 10.90
C ASP A 114 4.58 -2.53 10.02
N CYS A 115 4.82 -2.09 8.79
CA CYS A 115 5.69 -2.77 7.84
C CYS A 115 6.76 -1.79 7.36
N ARG A 116 8.00 -2.01 7.78
CA ARG A 116 9.12 -1.11 7.47
C ARG A 116 9.48 -1.11 6.00
N SER A 117 9.33 -2.23 5.32
CA SER A 117 9.60 -2.37 3.88
C SER A 117 8.43 -1.95 2.98
N LEU A 118 7.35 -1.41 3.56
CA LEU A 118 6.24 -0.87 2.79
C LEU A 118 6.70 0.37 2.00
N THR A 119 6.73 0.24 0.68
CA THR A 119 7.25 1.26 -0.23
C THR A 119 6.15 1.95 -1.01
N GLY A 120 5.00 1.32 -1.16
CA GLY A 120 3.87 1.90 -1.87
C GLY A 120 2.53 1.52 -1.27
N ILE A 121 1.52 2.35 -1.52
CA ILE A 121 0.12 2.06 -1.20
C ILE A 121 -0.79 2.47 -2.35
N ILE A 122 -1.90 1.77 -2.50
CA ILE A 122 -2.98 2.11 -3.42
C ILE A 122 -4.29 2.24 -2.64
N LEU A 123 -4.94 3.39 -2.80
CA LEU A 123 -6.28 3.67 -2.31
C LEU A 123 -7.15 4.07 -3.51
N SER A 124 -7.97 3.15 -4.01
CA SER A 124 -8.61 3.25 -5.32
C SER A 124 -10.05 3.74 -5.29
N GLN A 125 -10.70 3.74 -4.13
CA GLN A 125 -12.09 4.18 -3.98
C GLN A 125 -12.41 4.66 -2.58
N GLU A 126 -13.59 5.31 -2.45
CA GLU A 126 -14.12 5.70 -1.15
C GLU A 126 -14.41 4.45 -0.30
N GLY A 127 -13.96 4.46 0.95
CA GLY A 127 -14.19 3.37 1.89
C GLY A 127 -13.14 2.24 1.86
N ASP A 128 -12.13 2.32 0.99
CA ASP A 128 -11.02 1.36 0.99
C ASP A 128 -10.29 1.34 2.34
N CYS A 129 -10.19 2.49 2.97
CA CYS A 129 -9.73 2.59 4.34
C CYS A 129 -10.62 3.54 5.18
N PRO A 130 -10.63 3.38 6.52
CA PRO A 130 -11.39 4.27 7.38
C PRO A 130 -11.05 5.73 7.18
N LYS A 131 -12.06 6.60 7.25
CA LYS A 131 -11.94 8.05 6.96
C LYS A 131 -10.76 8.72 7.68
N ASN A 132 -10.49 8.32 8.91
CA ASN A 132 -9.44 8.92 9.74
C ASN A 132 -8.05 8.34 9.50
N MET A 133 -7.93 7.35 8.60
CA MET A 133 -6.69 6.59 8.43
C MET A 133 -6.00 6.85 7.08
N VAL A 134 -6.59 7.67 6.20
CA VAL A 134 -5.98 7.94 4.88
C VAL A 134 -4.58 8.54 5.05
N LEU A 135 -4.43 9.55 5.90
CA LEU A 135 -3.13 10.14 6.20
C LEU A 135 -2.18 9.14 6.84
N GLN A 136 -2.62 8.43 7.88
CA GLN A 136 -1.78 7.45 8.58
C GLN A 136 -1.34 6.32 7.65
N THR A 137 -2.27 5.84 6.80
CA THR A 137 -1.98 4.81 5.81
C THR A 137 -0.97 5.31 4.78
N SER A 138 -1.18 6.50 4.23
CA SER A 138 -0.27 7.11 3.25
C SER A 138 1.12 7.36 3.83
N CYS A 139 1.21 7.76 5.09
CA CYS A 139 2.49 8.01 5.74
C CYS A 139 3.26 6.74 6.13
N ARG A 140 2.62 5.57 6.14
CA ARG A 140 3.31 4.31 6.49
C ARG A 140 4.43 3.97 5.51
N CYS A 141 4.18 4.13 4.22
CA CYS A 141 5.18 3.88 3.18
C CYS A 141 6.27 4.95 3.11
N LEU A 142 6.15 6.05 3.86
CA LEU A 142 7.17 7.11 3.92
C LEU A 142 8.17 6.92 5.06
N ARG A 143 8.05 5.84 5.82
CA ARG A 143 9.05 5.51 6.85
C ARG A 143 10.32 5.00 6.18
N GLN A 144 11.46 5.56 6.58
CA GLN A 144 12.74 5.09 6.09
C GLN A 144 12.97 3.63 6.49
N VAL A 145 13.28 2.78 5.53
CA VAL A 145 13.69 1.39 5.77
C VAL A 145 15.11 1.36 6.28
N VAL A 146 15.99 2.19 5.68
CA VAL A 146 17.35 2.39 6.10
C VAL A 146 17.50 3.81 6.63
N LYS A 147 17.78 3.95 7.92
CA LYS A 147 17.88 5.25 8.58
C LYS A 147 18.97 6.11 7.95
N GLY A 148 18.60 7.33 7.56
CA GLY A 148 19.52 8.32 7.00
C GLY A 148 19.77 8.19 5.50
N MET A 149 19.16 7.22 4.83
CA MET A 149 19.21 7.10 3.37
C MET A 149 18.01 7.79 2.71
N PRO A 150 18.19 8.51 1.60
CA PRO A 150 17.06 9.03 0.85
C PRO A 150 16.32 7.87 0.18
N GLU A 151 15.04 7.75 0.46
CA GLU A 151 14.17 6.72 -0.10
C GLU A 151 12.92 7.38 -0.67
N THR A 152 12.39 6.83 -1.75
CA THR A 152 11.13 7.26 -2.34
C THR A 152 10.04 6.23 -2.11
N ALA A 153 8.80 6.69 -2.05
CA ALA A 153 7.64 5.84 -1.92
C ALA A 153 6.57 6.24 -2.93
N LEU A 154 5.70 5.30 -3.30
CA LEU A 154 4.57 5.51 -4.19
C LEU A 154 3.28 5.57 -3.38
N ILE A 155 2.53 6.67 -3.51
CA ILE A 155 1.18 6.81 -2.99
C ILE A 155 0.26 7.00 -4.20
N TYR A 156 -0.57 6.01 -4.49
CA TYR A 156 -1.47 6.02 -5.64
C TYR A 156 -2.92 6.14 -5.18
N LEU A 157 -3.57 7.24 -5.53
CA LEU A 157 -4.88 7.63 -4.99
C LEU A 157 -5.86 7.95 -6.12
N ASN A 158 -7.16 7.76 -5.85
CA ASN A 158 -8.21 8.44 -6.59
C ASN A 158 -8.39 9.88 -6.06
N GLU A 159 -9.12 10.72 -6.77
CA GLU A 159 -9.36 12.12 -6.37
C GLU A 159 -9.95 12.23 -4.97
N PHE A 160 -10.93 11.38 -4.64
CA PHE A 160 -11.58 11.39 -3.33
C PHE A 160 -10.60 11.18 -2.17
N ASN A 161 -9.72 10.18 -2.28
CA ASN A 161 -8.70 9.93 -1.26
C ASN A 161 -7.61 11.00 -1.26
N ALA A 162 -7.29 11.60 -2.43
CA ALA A 162 -6.36 12.71 -2.52
C ALA A 162 -6.87 13.96 -1.80
N GLU A 163 -8.15 14.32 -1.96
CA GLU A 163 -8.78 15.42 -1.24
C GLU A 163 -8.78 15.17 0.28
N LYS A 164 -9.07 13.94 0.70
CA LYS A 164 -8.98 13.55 2.11
C LYS A 164 -7.58 13.71 2.66
N LEU A 165 -6.58 13.21 1.95
CA LEU A 165 -5.18 13.32 2.36
C LEU A 165 -4.79 14.80 2.48
N ASN A 166 -5.12 15.62 1.49
CA ASN A 166 -4.84 17.05 1.53
C ASN A 166 -5.50 17.75 2.73
N THR A 167 -6.77 17.46 2.98
CA THR A 167 -7.51 18.02 4.13
C THR A 167 -6.86 17.62 5.46
N GLN A 168 -6.49 16.37 5.63
CA GLN A 168 -5.85 15.88 6.84
C GLN A 168 -4.43 16.47 7.04
N LEU A 169 -3.66 16.62 5.96
CA LEU A 169 -2.36 17.29 5.98
C LEU A 169 -2.47 18.74 6.42
N GLN A 170 -3.45 19.47 5.88
CA GLN A 170 -3.69 20.86 6.26
C GLN A 170 -4.12 21.00 7.72
N GLN A 171 -5.03 20.15 8.18
CA GLN A 171 -5.58 20.19 9.55
C GLN A 171 -4.56 19.77 10.61
N GLN A 172 -3.76 18.74 10.34
CA GLN A 172 -2.87 18.16 11.34
C GLN A 172 -1.44 18.68 11.27
N HIS A 173 -0.97 19.06 10.09
CA HIS A 173 0.41 19.45 9.85
C HIS A 173 0.56 20.82 9.20
N HIS A 174 -0.52 21.51 8.85
CA HIS A 174 -0.52 22.81 8.19
C HIS A 174 0.28 22.84 6.87
N ILE A 175 0.30 21.73 6.14
CA ILE A 175 0.95 21.61 4.84
C ILE A 175 -0.05 21.18 3.77
N SER A 176 0.22 21.54 2.52
CA SER A 176 -0.54 21.07 1.36
C SER A 176 0.00 19.73 0.85
N LEU A 177 -0.80 19.04 0.03
CA LEU A 177 -0.36 17.81 -0.64
C LEU A 177 0.88 18.05 -1.52
N LYS A 178 0.97 19.22 -2.18
CA LYS A 178 2.14 19.60 -2.98
C LYS A 178 3.41 19.77 -2.15
N GLU A 179 3.31 20.38 -0.97
CA GLU A 179 4.43 20.51 -0.04
C GLU A 179 4.85 19.17 0.52
N PHE A 180 3.89 18.30 0.80
CA PHE A 180 4.15 16.93 1.23
C PHE A 180 4.91 16.11 0.17
N GLU A 181 4.51 16.24 -1.11
CA GLU A 181 5.16 15.56 -2.24
C GLU A 181 6.56 16.10 -2.52
N SER A 182 6.75 17.41 -2.45
CA SER A 182 8.03 18.05 -2.79
C SER A 182 9.15 17.81 -1.78
N GLY A 183 8.83 17.26 -0.62
CA GLY A 183 9.84 16.98 0.41
C GLY A 183 10.53 18.22 0.97
N ASN A 184 9.91 19.39 0.83
CA ASN A 184 10.48 20.64 1.34
C ASN A 184 10.70 20.55 2.85
N ASP A 185 11.92 20.62 3.25
CA ASP A 185 12.67 20.60 4.52
C ASP A 185 11.99 20.77 5.89
N LYS A 186 10.69 20.76 5.96
CA LYS A 186 9.97 20.62 7.22
C LYS A 186 9.78 19.14 7.52
N ARG A 187 10.75 18.55 8.20
CA ARG A 187 10.65 17.19 8.73
C ARG A 187 9.35 17.05 9.51
N ILE A 188 8.37 16.38 8.92
CA ILE A 188 7.16 15.99 9.63
C ILE A 188 7.56 14.84 10.54
N THR A 189 7.81 15.15 11.81
CA THR A 189 7.98 14.13 12.82
C THR A 189 6.59 13.67 13.25
N LEU A 190 6.12 12.58 12.67
CA LEU A 190 4.93 11.91 13.15
C LEU A 190 5.25 11.29 14.51
N LYS A 191 4.59 11.79 15.54
CA LYS A 191 4.63 11.21 16.89
C LYS A 191 3.74 9.98 16.97
#